data_bfcd76981cb9b0fd109c7bcebc6302b8
#
_entry.id   bfcd76981cb9b0fd109c7bcebc6302b8
#
_cell.length_a   1.000
_cell.length_b   1.000
_cell.length_c   1.000
_cell.angle_alpha   90.00
_cell.angle_beta   90.00
_cell.angle_gamma   90.00
#
_symmetry.space_group_name_H-M   'P 1'
#
loop_
_entity.id
_entity.type
_entity.pdbx_description
1 polymer ?
#
loop_
_entity_poly.entity_id
_entity_poly.type
_entity_poly.pdbx_seq_one_letter_code
_entity_poly.pdbx_strand_id
1 'polypeptide(L)'
;MGPVEISGEHAVQRLGPAGGKWGRRALRHLLYFKTRGDEAVKQAEKNKKSREHILSYAFKEFAAQGYQGASVNAICANGRISKGLLYHYYADKDALYLACVERCFRELTEYLSGHLEEETVTPDQYFDTRLQFFREHSCHQRLFCDAVINPQSHLKEALSVCRKAFDALNESMLTAILRKERLADGVSVSDAVRQLQLLADFTSTYLKNSEQGGCQLEEHERLCRQVLHTMLYGLIAHQ
;
A
#
# COMPACT_ATOMS: atom_id res chain seq x y z
N MET A 1 22.35 -9.13 23.64
CA MET A 1 21.86 -10.40 24.25
C MET A 1 20.74 -10.91 23.34
N GLY A 2 21.06 -11.89 22.48
CA GLY A 2 20.12 -12.48 21.53
C GLY A 2 19.21 -13.51 22.21
N PRO A 3 18.06 -13.86 21.59
CA PRO A 3 17.16 -14.85 22.15
C PRO A 3 17.78 -16.25 22.06
N VAL A 4 17.73 -16.98 23.17
CA VAL A 4 18.17 -18.36 23.27
C VAL A 4 17.13 -19.25 22.58
N GLU A 5 17.48 -19.84 21.46
CA GLU A 5 16.73 -20.94 20.85
C GLU A 5 16.83 -22.19 21.76
N ILE A 6 15.74 -22.49 22.44
CA ILE A 6 15.63 -23.77 23.15
C ILE A 6 15.11 -24.79 22.12
N SER A 7 16.03 -25.52 21.49
CA SER A 7 15.69 -26.67 20.64
C SER A 7 14.99 -27.75 21.46
N GLY A 8 13.77 -28.15 21.01
CA GLY A 8 12.91 -29.09 21.73
C GLY A 8 13.46 -30.52 21.90
N GLU A 9 14.66 -30.84 21.40
CA GLU A 9 15.25 -32.19 21.49
C GLU A 9 15.93 -32.47 22.85
N HIS A 10 16.34 -31.46 23.60
CA HIS A 10 16.97 -31.66 24.91
C HIS A 10 16.00 -31.79 26.09
N ALA A 11 14.70 -31.53 25.90
CA ALA A 11 13.69 -31.70 26.95
C ALA A 11 13.24 -33.16 27.10
N VAL A 12 13.43 -34.02 26.12
CA VAL A 12 12.98 -35.43 26.14
C VAL A 12 13.96 -36.34 26.87
N GLN A 13 15.23 -35.96 26.99
CA GLN A 13 16.28 -36.82 27.61
C GLN A 13 16.33 -36.79 29.15
N ARG A 14 15.56 -35.92 29.82
CA ARG A 14 15.56 -35.82 31.31
C ARG A 14 14.38 -36.47 32.02
N LEU A 15 13.47 -37.12 31.31
CA LEU A 15 12.39 -37.86 31.93
C LEU A 15 12.81 -39.34 31.98
N GLY A 16 13.32 -39.75 33.15
CA GLY A 16 13.62 -41.14 33.47
C GLY A 16 12.38 -42.07 33.32
N PRO A 17 12.52 -43.38 33.46
CA PRO A 17 11.49 -44.37 33.11
C PRO A 17 10.34 -44.39 34.15
N ALA A 18 9.54 -43.33 34.18
CA ALA A 18 8.29 -43.29 34.92
C ALA A 18 7.13 -43.67 34.01
N GLY A 19 6.97 -44.96 33.79
CA GLY A 19 5.83 -45.55 33.05
C GLY A 19 4.47 -45.42 33.77
N GLY A 20 4.23 -44.32 34.50
CA GLY A 20 2.99 -44.06 35.18
C GLY A 20 1.92 -43.43 34.27
N LYS A 21 0.65 -43.70 34.61
CA LYS A 21 -0.53 -43.11 33.91
C LYS A 21 -0.46 -41.59 33.72
N TRP A 22 0.30 -40.89 34.51
CA TRP A 22 0.50 -39.42 34.49
C TRP A 22 1.41 -38.96 33.32
N GLY A 23 2.47 -39.67 33.01
CA GLY A 23 3.38 -39.31 31.92
C GLY A 23 2.70 -39.43 30.55
N ARG A 24 1.90 -40.47 30.32
CA ARG A 24 1.14 -40.66 29.06
C ARG A 24 0.05 -39.59 28.92
N ARG A 25 -0.58 -39.14 29.99
CA ARG A 25 -1.61 -38.09 29.96
C ARG A 25 -1.00 -36.73 29.66
N ALA A 26 0.15 -36.39 30.23
CA ALA A 26 0.88 -35.14 29.96
C ALA A 26 1.43 -35.10 28.51
N LEU A 27 1.97 -36.22 28.02
CA LEU A 27 2.43 -36.33 26.63
C LEU A 27 1.29 -36.18 25.63
N ARG A 28 0.13 -36.82 25.89
CA ARG A 28 -1.07 -36.70 25.07
C ARG A 28 -1.62 -35.25 25.06
N HIS A 29 -1.52 -34.54 26.19
CA HIS A 29 -1.94 -33.15 26.31
C HIS A 29 -0.99 -32.22 25.53
N LEU A 30 0.33 -32.41 25.65
CA LEU A 30 1.33 -31.67 24.88
C LEU A 30 1.22 -31.91 23.36
N LEU A 31 1.01 -33.16 22.94
CA LEU A 31 0.78 -33.50 21.54
C LEU A 31 -0.53 -32.87 21.01
N TYR A 32 -1.60 -32.87 21.81
CA TYR A 32 -2.87 -32.25 21.44
C TYR A 32 -2.75 -30.74 21.22
N PHE A 33 -2.01 -30.02 22.09
CA PHE A 33 -1.78 -28.58 21.91
C PHE A 33 -0.87 -28.30 20.71
N LYS A 34 0.16 -29.10 20.47
CA LYS A 34 1.05 -28.97 19.31
C LYS A 34 0.31 -29.19 18.00
N THR A 35 -0.49 -30.26 17.88
CA THR A 35 -1.28 -30.51 16.66
C THR A 35 -2.32 -29.44 16.41
N ARG A 36 -2.95 -28.89 17.43
CA ARG A 36 -3.92 -27.79 17.31
C ARG A 36 -3.26 -26.47 16.90
N GLY A 37 -2.04 -26.21 17.38
CA GLY A 37 -1.23 -25.09 16.93
C GLY A 37 -0.85 -25.21 15.47
N ASP A 38 -0.38 -26.37 15.05
CA ASP A 38 0.01 -26.66 13.66
C ASP A 38 -1.18 -26.57 12.69
N GLU A 39 -2.37 -27.04 13.11
CA GLU A 39 -3.61 -26.90 12.33
C GLU A 39 -4.06 -25.45 12.21
N ALA A 40 -3.97 -24.66 13.26
CA ALA A 40 -4.31 -23.24 13.25
C ALA A 40 -3.38 -22.46 12.31
N VAL A 41 -2.07 -22.74 12.33
CA VAL A 41 -1.09 -22.14 11.42
C VAL A 41 -1.37 -22.49 9.96
N LYS A 42 -1.62 -23.80 9.66
CA LYS A 42 -1.98 -24.23 8.32
C LYS A 42 -3.27 -23.59 7.81
N GLN A 43 -4.27 -23.42 8.68
CA GLN A 43 -5.53 -22.77 8.32
C GLN A 43 -5.31 -21.27 8.05
N ALA A 44 -4.48 -20.59 8.85
CA ALA A 44 -4.13 -19.20 8.64
C ALA A 44 -3.38 -18.99 7.31
N GLU A 45 -2.43 -19.87 6.98
CA GLU A 45 -1.74 -19.85 5.69
C GLU A 45 -2.67 -20.10 4.51
N LYS A 46 -3.59 -21.05 4.62
CA LYS A 46 -4.61 -21.32 3.61
C LYS A 46 -5.51 -20.10 3.40
N ASN A 47 -5.95 -19.47 4.48
CA ASN A 47 -6.75 -18.25 4.43
C ASN A 47 -5.97 -17.10 3.77
N LYS A 48 -4.70 -16.92 4.11
CA LYS A 48 -3.81 -15.92 3.49
C LYS A 48 -3.70 -16.17 1.98
N LYS A 49 -3.41 -17.40 1.56
CA LYS A 49 -3.31 -17.75 0.12
C LYS A 49 -4.62 -17.51 -0.63
N SER A 50 -5.76 -17.84 -0.04
CA SER A 50 -7.08 -17.62 -0.64
C SER A 50 -7.36 -16.12 -0.79
N ARG A 51 -7.07 -15.33 0.22
CA ARG A 51 -7.24 -13.87 0.21
C ARG A 51 -6.36 -13.22 -0.86
N GLU A 52 -5.07 -13.60 -0.94
CA GLU A 52 -4.14 -13.11 -1.95
C GLU A 52 -4.57 -13.51 -3.37
N HIS A 53 -5.08 -14.71 -3.54
CA HIS A 53 -5.60 -15.16 -4.82
C HIS A 53 -6.78 -14.31 -5.29
N ILE A 54 -7.78 -14.08 -4.42
CA ILE A 54 -8.92 -13.20 -4.72
C ILE A 54 -8.42 -11.79 -5.07
N LEU A 55 -7.56 -11.23 -4.22
CA LEU A 55 -7.04 -9.87 -4.37
C LEU A 55 -6.26 -9.70 -5.68
N SER A 56 -5.49 -10.70 -6.12
CA SER A 56 -4.73 -10.63 -7.36
C SER A 56 -5.61 -10.53 -8.62
N TYR A 57 -6.73 -11.24 -8.64
CA TYR A 57 -7.69 -11.15 -9.76
C TYR A 57 -8.54 -9.88 -9.69
N ALA A 58 -8.92 -9.45 -8.50
CA ALA A 58 -9.61 -8.17 -8.28
C ALA A 58 -8.73 -7.00 -8.72
N PHE A 59 -7.45 -7.01 -8.35
CA PHE A 59 -6.49 -5.99 -8.73
C PHE A 59 -6.38 -5.85 -10.26
N LYS A 60 -6.29 -6.96 -11.00
CA LYS A 60 -6.26 -6.97 -12.47
C LYS A 60 -7.56 -6.44 -13.08
N GLU A 61 -8.70 -6.84 -12.54
CA GLU A 61 -10.02 -6.41 -13.04
C GLU A 61 -10.21 -4.91 -12.82
N PHE A 62 -9.93 -4.40 -11.60
CA PHE A 62 -10.01 -2.97 -11.33
C PHE A 62 -8.98 -2.16 -12.14
N ALA A 63 -7.77 -2.69 -12.35
CA ALA A 63 -6.77 -2.05 -13.19
C ALA A 63 -7.22 -1.94 -14.65
N ALA A 64 -7.90 -2.96 -15.17
CA ALA A 64 -8.37 -2.99 -16.57
C ALA A 64 -9.64 -2.15 -16.77
N GLN A 65 -10.63 -2.26 -15.88
CA GLN A 65 -11.99 -1.73 -16.07
C GLN A 65 -12.28 -0.48 -15.21
N GLY A 66 -11.41 -0.12 -14.26
CA GLY A 66 -11.67 0.89 -13.25
C GLY A 66 -12.75 0.42 -12.25
N TYR A 67 -13.02 1.24 -11.24
CA TYR A 67 -14.04 0.89 -10.24
C TYR A 67 -15.42 0.64 -10.86
N GLN A 68 -15.90 1.52 -11.73
CA GLN A 68 -17.26 1.43 -12.28
C GLN A 68 -17.45 0.21 -13.18
N GLY A 69 -16.51 -0.04 -14.09
CA GLY A 69 -16.59 -1.11 -15.07
C GLY A 69 -16.28 -2.51 -14.52
N ALA A 70 -15.54 -2.60 -13.43
CA ALA A 70 -15.14 -3.87 -12.83
C ALA A 70 -16.33 -4.67 -12.30
N SER A 71 -16.31 -5.98 -12.50
CA SER A 71 -17.38 -6.90 -12.13
C SER A 71 -16.89 -8.00 -11.19
N VAL A 72 -17.56 -8.18 -10.05
CA VAL A 72 -17.32 -9.31 -9.14
C VAL A 72 -17.50 -10.65 -9.87
N ASN A 73 -18.43 -10.72 -10.84
CA ASN A 73 -18.63 -11.93 -11.63
C ASN A 73 -17.41 -12.23 -12.51
N ALA A 74 -16.81 -11.22 -13.14
CA ALA A 74 -15.60 -11.38 -13.94
C ALA A 74 -14.40 -11.80 -13.07
N ILE A 75 -14.24 -11.19 -11.89
CA ILE A 75 -13.22 -11.58 -10.91
C ILE A 75 -13.34 -13.05 -10.54
N CYS A 76 -14.57 -13.50 -10.19
CA CYS A 76 -14.84 -14.88 -9.82
C CYS A 76 -14.57 -15.84 -10.99
N ALA A 77 -15.02 -15.50 -12.20
CA ALA A 77 -14.83 -16.34 -13.38
C ALA A 77 -13.36 -16.49 -13.75
N ASN A 78 -12.64 -15.37 -13.87
CA ASN A 78 -11.22 -15.33 -14.25
C ASN A 78 -10.33 -16.02 -13.21
N GLY A 79 -10.64 -15.85 -11.91
CA GLY A 79 -9.90 -16.45 -10.81
C GLY A 79 -10.33 -17.88 -10.46
N ARG A 80 -11.39 -18.42 -11.08
CA ARG A 80 -12.04 -19.67 -10.66
C ARG A 80 -12.38 -19.66 -9.18
N ILE A 81 -12.91 -18.53 -8.71
CA ILE A 81 -13.26 -18.26 -7.32
C ILE A 81 -14.77 -18.37 -7.17
N SER A 82 -15.23 -19.11 -6.15
CA SER A 82 -16.67 -19.10 -5.84
C SER A 82 -17.06 -17.74 -5.23
N LYS A 83 -18.27 -17.26 -5.55
CA LYS A 83 -18.80 -16.03 -4.93
C LYS A 83 -18.84 -16.13 -3.40
N GLY A 84 -19.22 -17.31 -2.87
CA GLY A 84 -19.25 -17.54 -1.42
C GLY A 84 -17.87 -17.34 -0.76
N LEU A 85 -16.79 -17.81 -1.42
CA LEU A 85 -15.43 -17.61 -0.92
C LEU A 85 -15.03 -16.12 -0.99
N LEU A 86 -15.38 -15.42 -2.06
CA LEU A 86 -15.08 -13.98 -2.19
C LEU A 86 -15.79 -13.19 -1.08
N TYR A 87 -17.11 -13.39 -0.91
CA TYR A 87 -17.90 -12.68 0.09
C TYR A 87 -17.59 -13.10 1.54
N HIS A 88 -16.94 -14.25 1.73
CA HIS A 88 -16.38 -14.61 3.04
C HIS A 88 -15.24 -13.67 3.47
N TYR A 89 -14.44 -13.18 2.51
CA TYR A 89 -13.29 -12.30 2.79
C TYR A 89 -13.60 -10.81 2.62
N TYR A 90 -14.49 -10.44 1.71
CA TYR A 90 -14.81 -9.07 1.36
C TYR A 90 -16.33 -8.90 1.31
N ALA A 91 -16.86 -8.02 2.15
CA ALA A 91 -18.29 -7.83 2.32
C ALA A 91 -19.02 -7.45 1.01
N ASP A 92 -18.37 -6.64 0.20
CA ASP A 92 -18.91 -6.10 -1.05
C ASP A 92 -17.79 -5.71 -2.03
N LYS A 93 -18.16 -5.09 -3.15
CA LYS A 93 -17.24 -4.57 -4.16
C LYS A 93 -16.37 -3.44 -3.61
N ASP A 94 -16.92 -2.62 -2.72
CA ASP A 94 -16.21 -1.49 -2.12
C ASP A 94 -15.08 -1.97 -1.23
N ALA A 95 -15.34 -2.93 -0.33
CA ALA A 95 -14.33 -3.54 0.53
C ALA A 95 -13.21 -4.22 -0.28
N LEU A 96 -13.57 -4.88 -1.39
CA LEU A 96 -12.60 -5.51 -2.29
C LEU A 96 -11.75 -4.46 -3.03
N TYR A 97 -12.39 -3.38 -3.51
CA TYR A 97 -11.70 -2.28 -4.18
C TYR A 97 -10.73 -1.56 -3.23
N LEU A 98 -11.20 -1.22 -2.03
CA LEU A 98 -10.36 -0.57 -1.01
C LEU A 98 -9.14 -1.42 -0.64
N ALA A 99 -9.29 -2.75 -0.54
CA ALA A 99 -8.16 -3.64 -0.32
C ALA A 99 -7.15 -3.65 -1.49
N CYS A 100 -7.63 -3.48 -2.74
CA CYS A 100 -6.75 -3.31 -3.89
C CYS A 100 -6.02 -1.96 -3.86
N VAL A 101 -6.72 -0.88 -3.52
CA VAL A 101 -6.12 0.45 -3.38
C VAL A 101 -5.09 0.49 -2.24
N GLU A 102 -5.40 -0.08 -1.09
CA GLU A 102 -4.47 -0.21 0.04
C GLU A 102 -3.19 -0.95 -0.38
N ARG A 103 -3.34 -2.06 -1.10
CA ARG A 103 -2.20 -2.79 -1.66
C ARG A 103 -1.38 -1.92 -2.61
N CYS A 104 -2.03 -1.18 -3.50
CA CYS A 104 -1.37 -0.28 -4.45
C CYS A 104 -0.50 0.75 -3.73
N PHE A 105 -1.05 1.45 -2.74
CA PHE A 105 -0.31 2.46 -1.99
C PHE A 105 0.78 1.87 -1.10
N ARG A 106 0.56 0.70 -0.50
CA ARG A 106 1.58 0.01 0.28
C ARG A 106 2.79 -0.34 -0.59
N GLU A 107 2.56 -0.98 -1.75
CA GLU A 107 3.64 -1.40 -2.66
C GLU A 107 4.38 -0.17 -3.23
N LEU A 108 3.69 0.92 -3.55
CA LEU A 108 4.30 2.18 -3.95
C LEU A 108 5.15 2.78 -2.81
N THR A 109 4.63 2.81 -1.58
CA THR A 109 5.34 3.35 -0.42
C THR A 109 6.60 2.55 -0.13
N GLU A 110 6.51 1.21 -0.14
CA GLU A 110 7.64 0.30 0.05
C GLU A 110 8.71 0.51 -1.05
N TYR A 111 8.29 0.66 -2.30
CA TYR A 111 9.19 0.92 -3.43
C TYR A 111 9.94 2.24 -3.26
N LEU A 112 9.21 3.33 -2.99
CA LEU A 112 9.82 4.65 -2.80
C LEU A 112 10.79 4.67 -1.61
N SER A 113 10.38 4.10 -0.47
CA SER A 113 11.24 4.00 0.72
C SER A 113 12.49 3.15 0.49
N GLY A 114 12.44 2.19 -0.44
CA GLY A 114 13.59 1.36 -0.79
C GLY A 114 14.55 1.99 -1.80
N HIS A 115 14.15 3.05 -2.50
CA HIS A 115 14.92 3.68 -3.56
C HIS A 115 15.32 5.13 -3.27
N LEU A 116 14.74 5.75 -2.26
CA LEU A 116 14.98 7.14 -1.91
C LEU A 116 15.48 7.27 -0.47
N GLU A 117 16.48 8.09 -0.28
CA GLU A 117 17.03 8.46 1.02
C GLU A 117 16.70 9.93 1.30
N GLU A 118 16.13 10.24 2.47
CA GLU A 118 15.70 11.60 2.83
C GLU A 118 16.85 12.61 2.77
N GLU A 119 18.08 12.19 3.14
CA GLU A 119 19.24 13.04 3.15
C GLU A 119 19.68 13.51 1.76
N THR A 120 19.45 12.69 0.73
CA THR A 120 19.97 12.93 -0.61
C THR A 120 18.90 13.22 -1.66
N VAL A 121 17.64 12.93 -1.37
CA VAL A 121 16.54 13.06 -2.34
C VAL A 121 16.45 14.46 -2.94
N THR A 122 16.30 14.51 -4.26
CA THR A 122 15.98 15.73 -5.03
C THR A 122 14.55 15.68 -5.57
N PRO A 123 13.96 16.83 -5.97
CA PRO A 123 12.65 16.85 -6.61
C PRO A 123 12.56 15.90 -7.80
N ASP A 124 13.55 15.92 -8.68
CA ASP A 124 13.55 15.09 -9.88
C ASP A 124 13.66 13.61 -9.56
N GLN A 125 14.56 13.22 -8.66
CA GLN A 125 14.68 11.83 -8.21
C GLN A 125 13.36 11.31 -7.63
N TYR A 126 12.67 12.11 -6.83
CA TYR A 126 11.39 11.74 -6.24
C TYR A 126 10.32 11.42 -7.30
N PHE A 127 10.12 12.32 -8.27
CA PHE A 127 9.13 12.11 -9.32
C PHE A 127 9.54 11.02 -10.33
N ASP A 128 10.82 10.94 -10.69
CA ASP A 128 11.30 9.91 -11.60
C ASP A 128 11.17 8.50 -11.02
N THR A 129 11.47 8.33 -9.72
CA THR A 129 11.29 7.06 -9.02
C THR A 129 9.82 6.65 -8.97
N ARG A 130 8.89 7.57 -8.74
CA ARG A 130 7.45 7.30 -8.80
C ARG A 130 6.99 6.88 -10.19
N LEU A 131 7.40 7.59 -11.23
CA LEU A 131 7.09 7.24 -12.62
C LEU A 131 7.67 5.89 -13.01
N GLN A 132 8.89 5.57 -12.53
CA GLN A 132 9.51 4.28 -12.78
C GLN A 132 8.69 3.15 -12.14
N PHE A 133 8.24 3.29 -10.89
CA PHE A 133 7.34 2.31 -10.27
C PHE A 133 6.12 2.02 -11.15
N PHE A 134 5.46 3.04 -11.68
CA PHE A 134 4.25 2.85 -12.49
C PHE A 134 4.55 2.25 -13.87
N ARG A 135 5.73 2.50 -14.45
CA ARG A 135 6.18 1.84 -15.68
C ARG A 135 6.43 0.34 -15.47
N GLU A 136 7.01 -0.01 -14.33
CA GLU A 136 7.25 -1.41 -13.95
C GLU A 136 5.98 -2.12 -13.49
N HIS A 137 4.99 -1.37 -12.97
CA HIS A 137 3.78 -1.86 -12.34
C HIS A 137 2.52 -1.21 -12.94
N SER A 138 2.28 -1.43 -14.23
CA SER A 138 1.22 -0.76 -15.01
C SER A 138 -0.20 -0.90 -14.41
N CYS A 139 -0.51 -2.03 -13.75
CA CYS A 139 -1.80 -2.21 -13.07
C CYS A 139 -1.99 -1.23 -11.90
N HIS A 140 -0.92 -0.78 -11.25
CA HIS A 140 -0.99 0.17 -10.13
C HIS A 140 -1.35 1.57 -10.58
N GLN A 141 -0.95 1.94 -11.80
CA GLN A 141 -1.22 3.24 -12.39
C GLN A 141 -2.71 3.59 -12.37
N ARG A 142 -3.57 2.66 -12.83
CA ARG A 142 -5.02 2.89 -12.89
C ARG A 142 -5.64 3.03 -11.51
N LEU A 143 -5.27 2.14 -10.58
CA LEU A 143 -5.77 2.21 -9.20
C LEU A 143 -5.33 3.49 -8.51
N PHE A 144 -4.10 3.93 -8.72
CA PHE A 144 -3.62 5.21 -8.23
C PHE A 144 -4.44 6.37 -8.80
N CYS A 145 -4.62 6.44 -10.14
CA CYS A 145 -5.41 7.47 -10.77
C CYS A 145 -6.87 7.50 -10.27
N ASP A 146 -7.50 6.33 -10.16
CA ASP A 146 -8.88 6.25 -9.66
C ASP A 146 -8.99 6.71 -8.19
N ALA A 147 -7.96 6.47 -7.37
CA ALA A 147 -7.97 6.85 -5.97
C ALA A 147 -7.59 8.33 -5.71
N VAL A 148 -6.69 8.89 -6.53
CA VAL A 148 -6.13 10.25 -6.33
C VAL A 148 -6.83 11.27 -7.21
N ILE A 149 -6.97 10.97 -8.51
CA ILE A 149 -7.50 11.93 -9.50
C ILE A 149 -9.02 11.82 -9.60
N ASN A 150 -9.56 10.59 -9.65
CA ASN A 150 -11.00 10.32 -9.85
C ASN A 150 -11.62 9.51 -8.71
N PRO A 151 -11.49 9.93 -7.43
CA PRO A 151 -12.01 9.17 -6.32
C PRO A 151 -13.53 9.02 -6.40
N GLN A 152 -14.01 7.81 -6.06
CA GLN A 152 -15.44 7.56 -5.89
C GLN A 152 -15.95 8.38 -4.68
N SER A 153 -16.96 9.20 -4.88
CA SER A 153 -17.40 10.16 -3.85
C SER A 153 -17.81 9.50 -2.54
N HIS A 154 -18.46 8.33 -2.60
CA HIS A 154 -18.88 7.57 -1.42
C HIS A 154 -17.73 6.84 -0.70
N LEU A 155 -16.55 6.70 -1.34
CA LEU A 155 -15.36 6.07 -0.76
C LEU A 155 -14.28 7.06 -0.33
N LYS A 156 -14.51 8.37 -0.46
CA LYS A 156 -13.48 9.40 -0.26
C LYS A 156 -12.76 9.28 1.09
N GLU A 157 -13.50 9.08 2.17
CA GLU A 157 -12.92 8.93 3.51
C GLU A 157 -12.11 7.64 3.65
N ALA A 158 -12.65 6.51 3.16
CA ALA A 158 -11.95 5.23 3.20
C ALA A 158 -10.68 5.23 2.33
N LEU A 159 -10.71 5.88 1.17
CA LEU A 159 -9.55 6.06 0.31
C LEU A 159 -8.46 6.90 0.99
N SER A 160 -8.82 7.91 1.78
CA SER A 160 -7.84 8.68 2.55
C SER A 160 -7.13 7.82 3.60
N VAL A 161 -7.83 6.87 4.20
CA VAL A 161 -7.23 5.90 5.13
C VAL A 161 -6.25 4.97 4.40
N CYS A 162 -6.63 4.45 3.22
CA CYS A 162 -5.77 3.57 2.43
C CYS A 162 -4.44 4.23 2.02
N ARG A 163 -4.44 5.55 1.78
CA ARG A 163 -3.25 6.30 1.32
C ARG A 163 -2.43 6.94 2.44
N LYS A 164 -2.85 6.81 3.70
CA LYS A 164 -2.24 7.52 4.83
C LYS A 164 -0.71 7.34 4.95
N ALA A 165 -0.20 6.12 4.76
CA ALA A 165 1.23 5.84 4.82
C ALA A 165 1.98 6.51 3.66
N PHE A 166 1.40 6.50 2.47
CA PHE A 166 1.93 7.19 1.30
C PHE A 166 1.94 8.72 1.49
N ASP A 167 0.86 9.30 2.03
CA ASP A 167 0.79 10.73 2.31
C ASP A 167 1.86 11.15 3.35
N ALA A 168 2.08 10.33 4.38
CA ALA A 168 3.13 10.57 5.37
C ALA A 168 4.54 10.50 4.75
N LEU A 169 4.79 9.53 3.85
CA LEU A 169 6.06 9.47 3.10
C LEU A 169 6.25 10.70 2.22
N ASN A 170 5.22 11.13 1.49
CA ASN A 170 5.26 12.34 0.67
C ASN A 170 5.62 13.57 1.50
N GLU A 171 4.98 13.73 2.65
CA GLU A 171 5.26 14.84 3.57
C GLU A 171 6.72 14.81 4.06
N SER A 172 7.23 13.62 4.42
CA SER A 172 8.63 13.44 4.84
C SER A 172 9.60 13.80 3.73
N MET A 173 9.40 13.29 2.51
CA MET A 173 10.27 13.57 1.36
C MET A 173 10.25 15.04 0.98
N LEU A 174 9.07 15.67 0.92
CA LEU A 174 8.95 17.09 0.64
C LEU A 174 9.63 17.95 1.73
N THR A 175 9.45 17.56 2.99
CA THR A 175 10.12 18.21 4.12
C THR A 175 11.64 18.12 3.99
N ALA A 176 12.17 16.94 3.64
CA ALA A 176 13.59 16.71 3.46
C ALA A 176 14.16 17.55 2.29
N ILE A 177 13.44 17.66 1.19
CA ILE A 177 13.79 18.50 0.04
C ILE A 177 13.83 19.97 0.46
N LEU A 178 12.76 20.46 1.08
CA LEU A 178 12.63 21.89 1.45
C LEU A 178 13.61 22.34 2.53
N ARG A 179 14.05 21.45 3.43
CA ARG A 179 15.07 21.76 4.45
C ARG A 179 16.45 22.06 3.86
N LYS A 180 16.71 21.63 2.64
CA LYS A 180 17.97 21.90 1.93
C LYS A 180 17.96 23.25 1.22
N GLU A 181 16.78 23.86 1.08
CA GLU A 181 16.59 25.11 0.36
C GLU A 181 16.51 26.32 1.33
N ARG A 182 16.94 27.47 0.86
CA ARG A 182 16.76 28.74 1.57
C ARG A 182 15.38 29.29 1.27
N LEU A 183 14.45 29.08 2.19
CA LEU A 183 13.10 29.62 2.07
C LEU A 183 13.09 31.13 2.28
N ALA A 184 12.08 31.82 1.74
CA ALA A 184 11.86 33.23 1.94
C ALA A 184 11.64 33.59 3.42
N ASP A 185 11.96 34.81 3.82
CA ASP A 185 11.79 35.29 5.19
C ASP A 185 10.34 35.16 5.64
N GLY A 186 10.14 34.55 6.80
CA GLY A 186 8.81 34.29 7.38
C GLY A 186 8.07 33.05 6.87
N VAL A 187 8.65 32.29 5.94
CA VAL A 187 8.07 31.03 5.46
C VAL A 187 8.69 29.84 6.21
N SER A 188 7.89 29.10 6.96
CA SER A 188 8.33 27.85 7.58
C SER A 188 8.30 26.69 6.59
N VAL A 189 9.13 25.65 6.83
CA VAL A 189 9.10 24.41 6.03
C VAL A 189 7.70 23.77 6.07
N SER A 190 7.03 23.78 7.22
CA SER A 190 5.70 23.23 7.36
C SER A 190 4.64 23.99 6.55
N ASP A 191 4.76 25.32 6.46
CA ASP A 191 3.86 26.12 5.61
C ASP A 191 4.09 25.83 4.12
N ALA A 192 5.35 25.72 3.70
CA ALA A 192 5.69 25.37 2.32
C ALA A 192 5.19 23.96 1.94
N VAL A 193 5.36 22.96 2.81
CA VAL A 193 4.81 21.61 2.59
C VAL A 193 3.30 21.66 2.45
N ARG A 194 2.60 22.37 3.34
CA ARG A 194 1.14 22.49 3.27
C ARG A 194 0.68 23.18 1.99
N GLN A 195 1.37 24.20 1.52
CA GLN A 195 1.06 24.87 0.25
C GLN A 195 1.24 23.93 -0.93
N LEU A 196 2.32 23.13 -0.96
CA LEU A 196 2.55 22.12 -2.00
C LEU A 196 1.44 21.05 -2.02
N GLN A 197 1.01 20.59 -0.85
CA GLN A 197 -0.10 19.63 -0.75
C GLN A 197 -1.41 20.22 -1.30
N LEU A 198 -1.75 21.47 -0.96
CA LEU A 198 -2.92 22.16 -1.51
C LEU A 198 -2.86 22.29 -3.04
N LEU A 199 -1.70 22.58 -3.58
CA LEU A 199 -1.51 22.68 -5.04
C LEU A 199 -1.60 21.30 -5.71
N ALA A 200 -1.11 20.23 -5.10
CA ALA A 200 -1.27 18.88 -5.58
C ALA A 200 -2.75 18.44 -5.62
N ASP A 201 -3.52 18.78 -4.58
CA ASP A 201 -4.97 18.55 -4.53
C ASP A 201 -5.72 19.36 -5.61
N PHE A 202 -5.31 20.62 -5.82
CA PHE A 202 -5.82 21.44 -6.91
C PHE A 202 -5.51 20.81 -8.28
N THR A 203 -4.30 20.34 -8.50
CA THR A 203 -3.88 19.66 -9.73
C THR A 203 -4.74 18.42 -9.99
N SER A 204 -4.98 17.60 -8.97
CA SER A 204 -5.86 16.42 -9.06
C SER A 204 -7.29 16.81 -9.43
N THR A 205 -7.81 17.89 -8.82
CA THR A 205 -9.17 18.42 -9.11
C THR A 205 -9.25 18.98 -10.53
N TYR A 206 -8.23 19.70 -10.99
CA TYR A 206 -8.14 20.23 -12.36
C TYR A 206 -8.19 19.10 -13.38
N LEU A 207 -7.39 18.05 -13.20
CA LEU A 207 -7.35 16.92 -14.11
C LEU A 207 -8.66 16.13 -14.11
N LYS A 208 -9.30 15.97 -12.96
CA LYS A 208 -10.62 15.33 -12.87
C LYS A 208 -11.66 16.03 -13.73
N ASN A 209 -11.61 17.36 -13.81
CA ASN A 209 -12.57 18.18 -14.55
C ASN A 209 -12.16 18.38 -16.02
N SER A 210 -10.98 17.90 -16.45
CA SER A 210 -10.57 17.95 -17.85
C SER A 210 -11.35 16.92 -18.67
N GLU A 211 -11.73 17.27 -19.91
CA GLU A 211 -12.50 16.40 -20.79
C GLU A 211 -11.72 15.18 -21.32
N GLN A 212 -10.45 15.04 -20.96
CA GLN A 212 -9.60 13.92 -21.39
C GLN A 212 -9.93 12.69 -20.56
N GLY A 213 -10.69 11.76 -21.11
CA GLY A 213 -10.98 10.46 -20.50
C GLY A 213 -9.72 9.58 -20.47
N GLY A 214 -9.45 8.94 -19.33
CA GLY A 214 -8.36 7.97 -19.17
C GLY A 214 -7.52 8.20 -17.92
N CYS A 215 -6.50 7.35 -17.72
CA CYS A 215 -5.51 7.54 -16.67
C CYS A 215 -4.52 8.65 -17.08
N GLN A 216 -4.56 9.76 -16.38
CA GLN A 216 -3.76 10.96 -16.63
C GLN A 216 -2.53 11.04 -15.71
N LEU A 217 -1.94 9.89 -15.37
CA LEU A 217 -0.84 9.86 -14.41
C LEU A 217 0.36 10.69 -14.84
N GLU A 218 0.81 10.54 -16.08
CA GLU A 218 2.00 11.28 -16.56
C GLU A 218 1.77 12.78 -16.52
N GLU A 219 0.58 13.23 -16.87
CA GLU A 219 0.20 14.64 -16.80
C GLU A 219 0.08 15.10 -15.34
N HIS A 220 -0.48 14.29 -14.46
CA HIS A 220 -0.53 14.58 -13.03
C HIS A 220 0.87 14.74 -12.43
N GLU A 221 1.77 13.78 -12.69
CA GLU A 221 3.14 13.83 -12.19
C GLU A 221 3.92 15.02 -12.78
N ARG A 222 3.72 15.29 -14.07
CA ARG A 222 4.32 16.45 -14.73
C ARG A 222 3.88 17.77 -14.09
N LEU A 223 2.59 17.94 -13.84
CA LEU A 223 2.06 19.15 -13.21
C LEU A 223 2.51 19.28 -11.75
N CYS A 224 2.51 18.20 -10.98
CA CYS A 224 3.02 18.22 -9.60
C CYS A 224 4.51 18.58 -9.56
N ARG A 225 5.34 18.02 -10.45
CA ARG A 225 6.75 18.36 -10.58
C ARG A 225 6.91 19.85 -10.94
N GLN A 226 6.14 20.33 -11.92
CA GLN A 226 6.21 21.74 -12.35
C GLN A 226 5.80 22.69 -11.22
N VAL A 227 4.78 22.36 -10.45
CA VAL A 227 4.36 23.14 -9.28
C VAL A 227 5.48 23.20 -8.24
N LEU A 228 6.08 22.07 -7.89
CA LEU A 228 7.20 22.03 -6.95
C LEU A 228 8.39 22.88 -7.46
N HIS A 229 8.76 22.72 -8.72
CA HIS A 229 9.83 23.49 -9.35
C HIS A 229 9.56 25.00 -9.32
N THR A 230 8.32 25.39 -9.63
CA THR A 230 7.91 26.81 -9.59
C THR A 230 7.97 27.38 -8.18
N MET A 231 7.60 26.60 -7.16
CA MET A 231 7.70 27.05 -5.76
C MET A 231 9.15 27.16 -5.28
N LEU A 232 10.02 26.23 -5.70
CA LEU A 232 11.43 26.26 -5.30
C LEU A 232 12.22 27.34 -6.00
N TYR A 233 11.99 27.55 -7.28
CA TYR A 233 12.83 28.41 -8.12
C TYR A 233 12.13 29.68 -8.65
N GLY A 234 10.82 29.82 -8.38
CA GLY A 234 10.00 30.98 -8.77
C GLY A 234 9.54 30.98 -10.22
N LEU A 235 8.65 31.92 -10.53
CA LEU A 235 8.19 32.22 -11.89
C LEU A 235 8.99 33.34 -12.57
N ILE A 236 9.71 34.10 -11.77
CA ILE A 236 10.45 35.31 -12.24
C ILE A 236 11.92 35.08 -11.99
N ALA A 237 12.73 35.18 -13.04
CA ALA A 237 14.19 35.20 -12.88
C ALA A 237 14.61 36.47 -12.10
N HIS A 238 15.20 36.27 -10.93
CA HIS A 238 15.87 37.35 -10.20
C HIS A 238 17.24 37.58 -10.86
N GLN A 239 17.44 38.80 -11.35
CA GLN A 239 18.74 39.28 -11.88
C GLN A 239 19.75 39.43 -10.76
#